data_72a62c958dcfb78104f073f4da811b2a
#
_entry.id   72a62c958dcfb78104f073f4da811b2a
#
_cell.length_a   1.000
_cell.length_b   1.000
_cell.length_c   1.000
_cell.angle_alpha   90.00
_cell.angle_beta   90.00
_cell.angle_gamma   90.00
#
_symmetry.space_group_name_H-M   'P 1'
#
loop_
_entity.id
_entity.type
_entity.pdbx_description
1 polymer ?
#
loop_
_entity_poly.entity_id
_entity_poly.type
_entity_poly.pdbx_seq_one_letter_code
_entity_poly.pdbx_strand_id
1 'polypeptide(L)'
;MKVETSNCMLYIHPTKKGLDEPILDELTMKVLHAVRNKTAKGVLHQDGSFSKDISTKGVHHCTACGGNIHSGSQDIMLPNGLITNTLAVHYVAKHRGELTQEDITKINTLAECADTCVPPTEEELGKGWMIDYYSSY
;
A
#
# COMPACT_ATOMS: atom_id res chain seq x y z
N MET A 1 13.78 7.64 -14.18
CA MET A 1 14.33 6.73 -13.16
C MET A 1 13.69 5.35 -13.35
N LYS A 2 14.51 4.33 -13.42
CA LYS A 2 14.01 2.95 -13.47
C LYS A 2 13.97 2.35 -12.07
N VAL A 3 12.91 1.60 -11.79
CA VAL A 3 12.75 0.89 -10.52
C VAL A 3 12.94 -0.60 -10.78
N GLU A 4 13.83 -1.22 -10.02
CA GLU A 4 13.98 -2.67 -10.09
C GLU A 4 12.69 -3.33 -9.60
N THR A 5 12.29 -4.46 -10.21
CA THR A 5 11.10 -5.20 -9.76
C THR A 5 11.26 -5.64 -8.31
N SER A 6 12.49 -5.86 -7.85
CA SER A 6 12.80 -6.16 -6.45
C SER A 6 12.45 -5.00 -5.49
N ASN A 7 12.22 -3.79 -6.00
CA ASN A 7 11.81 -2.63 -5.19
C ASN A 7 10.30 -2.45 -5.10
N CYS A 8 9.52 -3.32 -5.73
CA CYS A 8 8.06 -3.30 -5.62
C CYS A 8 7.61 -4.19 -4.46
N MET A 9 6.58 -3.77 -3.75
CA MET A 9 6.01 -4.59 -2.69
C MET A 9 4.49 -4.52 -2.68
N LEU A 10 3.87 -5.61 -2.20
CA LEU A 10 2.42 -5.70 -1.98
C LEU A 10 1.59 -5.52 -3.26
N TYR A 11 2.13 -5.93 -4.40
CA TYR A 11 1.38 -6.10 -5.64
C TYR A 11 0.90 -7.55 -5.72
N ILE A 12 -0.04 -7.90 -4.82
CA ILE A 12 -0.55 -9.26 -4.72
C ILE A 12 -1.94 -9.38 -5.33
N HIS A 13 -2.36 -10.61 -5.60
CA HIS A 13 -3.69 -10.92 -6.12
C HIS A 13 -4.35 -11.91 -5.15
N PRO A 14 -4.95 -11.43 -4.06
CA PRO A 14 -5.56 -12.31 -3.06
C PRO A 14 -6.62 -13.22 -3.69
N THR A 15 -6.67 -14.47 -3.23
CA THR A 15 -7.64 -15.45 -3.70
C THR A 15 -8.77 -15.68 -2.72
N LYS A 16 -8.57 -15.30 -1.45
CA LYS A 16 -9.56 -15.45 -0.39
C LYS A 16 -10.05 -14.09 0.07
N LYS A 17 -11.34 -14.01 0.40
CA LYS A 17 -11.93 -12.80 0.96
C LYS A 17 -11.10 -12.34 2.16
N GLY A 18 -10.93 -11.03 2.30
CA GLY A 18 -10.23 -10.44 3.42
C GLY A 18 -10.93 -10.69 4.76
N LEU A 19 -10.15 -10.56 5.83
CA LEU A 19 -10.67 -10.70 7.18
C LEU A 19 -11.75 -9.65 7.46
N ASP A 20 -12.75 -10.01 8.25
CA ASP A 20 -13.80 -9.07 8.65
C ASP A 20 -13.22 -7.95 9.52
N GLU A 21 -12.28 -8.30 10.42
CA GLU A 21 -11.59 -7.31 11.23
C GLU A 21 -10.14 -7.19 10.79
N PRO A 22 -9.61 -5.96 10.64
CA PRO A 22 -8.23 -5.78 10.22
C PRO A 22 -7.24 -6.16 11.33
N ILE A 23 -6.09 -6.66 10.95
CA ILE A 23 -4.97 -6.87 11.87
C ILE A 23 -4.21 -5.54 11.97
N LEU A 24 -4.30 -4.87 13.11
CA LEU A 24 -3.68 -3.56 13.33
C LEU A 24 -2.43 -3.70 14.22
N ASP A 25 -1.52 -4.55 13.79
CA ASP A 25 -0.27 -4.81 14.51
C ASP A 25 0.88 -3.95 13.97
N GLU A 26 2.09 -4.24 14.42
CA GLU A 26 3.29 -3.52 14.03
C GLU A 26 3.53 -3.53 12.52
N LEU A 27 3.29 -4.66 11.84
CA LEU A 27 3.48 -4.74 10.39
C LEU A 27 2.52 -3.79 9.65
N THR A 28 1.24 -3.82 10.02
CA THR A 28 0.24 -2.93 9.42
C THR A 28 0.60 -1.47 9.67
N MET A 29 1.02 -1.14 10.88
CA MET A 29 1.34 0.24 11.22
C MET A 29 2.60 0.73 10.52
N LYS A 30 3.59 -0.14 10.27
CA LYS A 30 4.76 0.20 9.46
C LYS A 30 4.36 0.59 8.05
N VAL A 31 3.51 -0.22 7.41
CA VAL A 31 3.03 0.06 6.04
C VAL A 31 2.23 1.35 6.02
N LEU A 32 1.30 1.52 6.96
CA LEU A 32 0.48 2.72 7.04
C LEU A 32 1.34 3.98 7.20
N HIS A 33 2.31 3.94 8.10
CA HIS A 33 3.21 5.06 8.33
C HIS A 33 4.00 5.41 7.06
N ALA A 34 4.53 4.39 6.36
CA ALA A 34 5.26 4.60 5.12
C ALA A 34 4.37 5.20 4.03
N VAL A 35 3.14 4.73 3.90
CA VAL A 35 2.17 5.26 2.92
C VAL A 35 1.84 6.73 3.24
N ARG A 36 1.65 7.06 4.51
CA ARG A 36 1.39 8.44 4.94
C ARG A 36 2.57 9.37 4.67
N ASN A 37 3.78 8.84 4.69
CA ASN A 37 5.02 9.59 4.50
C ASN A 37 5.67 9.34 3.15
N LYS A 38 4.91 8.94 2.15
CA LYS A 38 5.41 8.71 0.80
C LYS A 38 6.16 9.92 0.28
N THR A 39 7.20 9.68 -0.53
CA THR A 39 8.04 10.73 -1.08
C THR A 39 7.59 11.19 -2.47
N ALA A 40 6.81 10.36 -3.17
CA ALA A 40 6.30 10.69 -4.49
C ALA A 40 5.06 9.89 -4.82
N LYS A 41 4.21 10.43 -5.68
CA LYS A 41 3.09 9.74 -6.31
C LYS A 41 3.28 9.82 -7.82
N GLY A 42 2.88 8.78 -8.53
CA GLY A 42 3.03 8.75 -9.98
C GLY A 42 2.60 7.41 -10.56
N VAL A 43 3.22 7.03 -11.65
CA VAL A 43 2.88 5.78 -12.35
C VAL A 43 4.13 4.94 -12.53
N LEU A 44 4.05 3.69 -12.07
CA LEU A 44 5.05 2.67 -12.35
C LEU A 44 4.70 2.03 -13.68
N HIS A 45 5.58 2.17 -14.66
CA HIS A 45 5.39 1.60 -16.00
C HIS A 45 5.87 0.14 -16.05
N GLN A 46 5.42 -0.59 -17.07
CA GLN A 46 5.78 -1.99 -17.25
C GLN A 46 7.28 -2.21 -17.43
N ASP A 47 7.99 -1.22 -17.96
CA ASP A 47 9.44 -1.32 -18.14
C ASP A 47 10.24 -1.01 -16.87
N GLY A 48 9.57 -0.75 -15.75
CA GLY A 48 10.19 -0.44 -14.47
C GLY A 48 10.47 1.04 -14.26
N SER A 49 10.14 1.91 -15.20
CA SER A 49 10.30 3.36 -15.02
C SER A 49 9.16 3.90 -14.16
N PHE A 50 9.43 4.99 -13.43
CA PHE A 50 8.46 5.66 -12.59
C PHE A 50 8.35 7.12 -12.99
N SER A 51 7.14 7.53 -13.36
CA SER A 51 6.83 8.92 -13.74
C SER A 51 6.12 9.61 -12.61
N LYS A 52 6.75 10.62 -12.04
CA LYS A 52 6.19 11.40 -10.92
C LYS A 52 5.06 12.31 -11.39
N ASP A 53 4.12 12.56 -10.49
CA ASP A 53 3.08 13.59 -10.63
C ASP A 53 2.08 13.38 -11.76
N ILE A 54 2.06 12.19 -12.36
CA ILE A 54 1.04 11.82 -13.33
C ILE A 54 0.15 10.72 -12.75
N SER A 55 -0.99 10.49 -13.37
CA SER A 55 -1.88 9.41 -12.98
C SER A 55 -2.39 8.65 -14.19
N THR A 56 -2.80 7.39 -13.97
CA THR A 56 -3.42 6.58 -15.02
C THR A 56 -4.93 6.78 -14.98
N LYS A 57 -5.62 6.26 -16.00
CA LYS A 57 -7.09 6.22 -16.01
C LYS A 57 -7.64 5.04 -15.21
N GLY A 58 -6.80 4.08 -14.84
CA GLY A 58 -7.20 2.87 -14.14
C GLY A 58 -6.79 2.88 -12.69
N VAL A 59 -7.38 2.00 -11.91
CA VAL A 59 -7.04 1.75 -10.51
C VAL A 59 -6.82 0.26 -10.32
N HIS A 60 -6.06 -0.12 -9.30
CA HIS A 60 -5.94 -1.51 -8.90
C HIS A 60 -7.11 -1.87 -7.99
N HIS A 61 -7.70 -3.04 -8.21
CA HIS A 61 -8.76 -3.57 -7.36
C HIS A 61 -8.23 -4.76 -6.57
N CYS A 62 -8.75 -4.97 -5.37
CA CYS A 62 -8.49 -6.21 -4.67
C CYS A 62 -9.25 -7.33 -5.38
N THR A 63 -8.52 -8.32 -5.90
CA THR A 63 -9.11 -9.41 -6.69
C THR A 63 -10.06 -10.30 -5.89
N ALA A 64 -9.93 -10.33 -4.57
CA ALA A 64 -10.78 -11.14 -3.69
C ALA A 64 -11.95 -10.37 -3.10
N CYS A 65 -11.80 -9.07 -2.84
CA CYS A 65 -12.81 -8.26 -2.15
C CYS A 65 -13.72 -7.47 -3.08
N GLY A 66 -13.38 -7.37 -4.35
CA GLY A 66 -14.24 -6.74 -5.36
C GLY A 66 -13.98 -5.28 -5.62
N GLY A 67 -14.78 -4.71 -6.50
CA GLY A 67 -14.54 -3.40 -7.10
C GLY A 67 -14.64 -2.19 -6.17
N ASN A 68 -15.28 -2.32 -5.01
CA ASN A 68 -15.35 -1.23 -4.03
C ASN A 68 -14.07 -1.07 -3.22
N ILE A 69 -13.19 -2.06 -3.29
CA ILE A 69 -11.89 -2.06 -2.61
C ILE A 69 -10.83 -1.81 -3.67
N HIS A 70 -10.41 -0.57 -3.81
CA HIS A 70 -9.49 -0.19 -4.89
C HIS A 70 -8.48 0.87 -4.45
N SER A 71 -7.38 0.94 -5.21
CA SER A 71 -6.38 1.99 -5.04
C SER A 71 -6.87 3.29 -5.68
N GLY A 72 -6.13 4.37 -5.45
CA GLY A 72 -6.21 5.53 -6.31
C GLY A 72 -5.55 5.26 -7.67
N SER A 73 -5.51 6.25 -8.52
CA SER A 73 -4.96 6.15 -9.88
C SER A 73 -3.44 6.30 -9.95
N GLN A 74 -2.75 6.27 -8.81
CA GLN A 74 -1.31 6.44 -8.73
C GLN A 74 -0.65 5.36 -7.90
N ASP A 75 0.56 4.97 -8.31
CA ASP A 75 1.49 4.24 -7.47
C ASP A 75 2.22 5.23 -6.56
N ILE A 76 2.80 4.75 -5.48
CA ILE A 76 3.48 5.59 -4.51
C ILE A 76 4.89 5.09 -4.25
N MET A 77 5.79 6.04 -4.00
CA MET A 77 7.16 5.75 -3.60
C MET A 77 7.28 5.99 -2.09
N LEU A 78 7.73 4.97 -1.38
CA LEU A 78 7.92 5.02 0.06
C LEU A 78 9.27 5.66 0.43
N PRO A 79 9.46 6.12 1.68
CA PRO A 79 10.70 6.80 2.07
C PRO A 79 11.97 5.99 1.85
N ASN A 80 11.89 4.67 1.89
CA ASN A 80 13.04 3.78 1.66
C ASN A 80 13.27 3.42 0.19
N GLY A 81 12.52 4.03 -0.73
CA GLY A 81 12.63 3.77 -2.17
C GLY A 81 11.79 2.63 -2.71
N LEU A 82 11.09 1.89 -1.86
CA LEU A 82 10.16 0.86 -2.32
C LEU A 82 8.94 1.48 -2.97
N ILE A 83 8.39 0.80 -3.97
CA ILE A 83 7.20 1.23 -4.71
C ILE A 83 6.05 0.30 -4.34
N THR A 84 4.88 0.89 -4.07
CA THR A 84 3.65 0.15 -3.84
C THR A 84 2.45 0.95 -4.33
N ASN A 85 1.25 0.48 -4.05
CA ASN A 85 0.02 1.23 -4.31
C ASN A 85 -0.73 1.45 -3.00
N THR A 86 -1.83 2.18 -3.06
CA THR A 86 -2.58 2.52 -1.84
C THR A 86 -3.41 1.37 -1.27
N LEU A 87 -3.45 0.21 -1.96
CA LEU A 87 -4.02 -1.02 -1.38
C LEU A 87 -3.08 -1.73 -0.41
N ALA A 88 -1.83 -1.28 -0.28
CA ALA A 88 -0.84 -1.95 0.57
C ALA A 88 -1.34 -2.15 2.01
N VAL A 89 -1.98 -1.13 2.60
CA VAL A 89 -2.50 -1.21 3.96
C VAL A 89 -3.64 -2.24 4.05
N HIS A 90 -4.54 -2.25 3.06
CA HIS A 90 -5.61 -3.24 2.98
C HIS A 90 -5.05 -4.67 2.96
N TYR A 91 -4.05 -4.91 2.12
CA TYR A 91 -3.46 -6.24 1.99
C TYR A 91 -2.79 -6.71 3.28
N VAL A 92 -1.99 -5.85 3.91
CA VAL A 92 -1.29 -6.23 5.14
C VAL A 92 -2.25 -6.40 6.32
N ALA A 93 -3.34 -5.66 6.34
CA ALA A 93 -4.33 -5.73 7.43
C ALA A 93 -5.34 -6.87 7.23
N LYS A 94 -5.76 -7.13 6.00
CA LYS A 94 -6.89 -8.05 5.74
C LYS A 94 -6.52 -9.32 4.97
N HIS A 95 -5.36 -9.36 4.34
CA HIS A 95 -4.89 -10.52 3.57
C HIS A 95 -3.52 -10.98 4.06
N ARG A 96 -3.27 -10.90 5.36
CA ARG A 96 -1.97 -11.22 5.97
C ARG A 96 -1.47 -12.61 5.58
N GLY A 97 -2.36 -13.59 5.51
CA GLY A 97 -1.99 -14.98 5.20
C GLY A 97 -1.56 -15.20 3.76
N GLU A 98 -1.82 -14.26 2.87
CA GLU A 98 -1.45 -14.35 1.46
C GLU A 98 -0.22 -13.51 1.09
N LEU A 99 0.42 -12.86 2.06
CA LEU A 99 1.66 -12.13 1.84
C LEU A 99 2.81 -13.13 1.63
N THR A 100 3.73 -12.80 0.72
CA THR A 100 4.93 -13.58 0.53
C THR A 100 5.96 -13.25 1.60
N GLN A 101 6.92 -14.15 1.82
CA GLN A 101 8.03 -13.88 2.74
C GLN A 101 8.85 -12.67 2.26
N GLU A 102 8.98 -12.52 0.94
CA GLU A 102 9.67 -11.37 0.35
C GLU A 102 9.01 -10.06 0.74
N ASP A 103 7.66 -9.99 0.65
CA ASP A 103 6.91 -8.80 1.05
C ASP A 103 7.09 -8.50 2.55
N ILE A 104 7.03 -9.52 3.39
CA ILE A 104 7.22 -9.36 4.84
C ILE A 104 8.62 -8.82 5.13
N THR A 105 9.65 -9.34 4.46
CA THR A 105 11.02 -8.87 4.60
C THR A 105 11.12 -7.39 4.21
N LYS A 106 10.49 -6.99 3.12
CA LYS A 106 10.47 -5.59 2.69
C LYS A 106 9.74 -4.68 3.68
N ILE A 107 8.62 -5.13 4.23
CA ILE A 107 7.91 -4.38 5.27
C ILE A 107 8.82 -4.12 6.49
N ASN A 108 9.61 -5.11 6.87
CA ASN A 108 10.52 -4.98 8.01
C ASN A 108 11.68 -4.02 7.77
N THR A 109 11.91 -3.57 6.54
CA THR A 109 12.88 -2.50 6.25
C THR A 109 12.32 -1.10 6.46
N LEU A 110 10.99 -0.98 6.66
CA LEU A 110 10.34 0.31 6.88
C LEU A 110 10.55 0.79 8.32
N ALA A 111 10.50 2.12 8.49
CA ALA A 111 10.61 2.71 9.82
C ALA A 111 9.40 2.34 10.68
N GLU A 112 9.64 2.15 11.96
CA GLU A 112 8.57 1.88 12.92
C GLU A 112 7.69 3.12 13.08
N CYS A 113 6.38 2.86 13.24
CA CYS A 113 5.43 3.91 13.55
C CYS A 113 5.59 4.33 15.01
N ALA A 114 5.56 5.64 15.27
CA ALA A 114 5.57 6.13 16.64
C ALA A 114 4.28 5.72 17.38
N ASP A 115 4.33 5.70 18.71
CA ASP A 115 3.18 5.32 19.54
C ASP A 115 1.94 6.19 19.31
N THR A 116 2.14 7.38 18.74
CA THR A 116 1.06 8.33 18.43
C THR A 116 0.42 8.10 17.07
N CYS A 117 0.83 7.07 16.31
CA CYS A 117 0.25 6.80 15.01
C CYS A 117 -1.25 6.48 15.13
N VAL A 118 -2.05 7.16 14.31
CA VAL A 118 -3.49 6.93 14.26
C VAL A 118 -3.79 5.72 13.39
N PRO A 119 -4.53 4.72 13.90
CA PRO A 119 -4.92 3.58 13.08
C PRO A 119 -5.79 3.99 11.90
N PRO A 120 -5.80 3.22 10.79
CA PRO A 120 -6.66 3.52 9.66
C PRO A 120 -8.13 3.23 9.99
N THR A 121 -9.03 3.97 9.36
CA THR A 121 -10.46 3.66 9.41
C THR A 121 -10.78 2.52 8.44
N GLU A 122 -11.94 1.89 8.59
CA GLU A 122 -12.41 0.87 7.63
C GLU A 122 -12.51 1.44 6.22
N GLU A 123 -12.92 2.69 6.08
CA GLU A 123 -13.01 3.35 4.78
C GLU A 123 -11.63 3.55 4.15
N GLU A 124 -10.64 3.96 4.92
CA GLU A 124 -9.27 4.09 4.43
C GLU A 124 -8.69 2.75 4.01
N LEU A 125 -9.04 1.67 4.72
CA LEU A 125 -8.59 0.32 4.37
C LEU A 125 -9.16 -0.15 3.04
N GLY A 126 -10.41 0.23 2.73
CA GLY A 126 -11.06 -0.14 1.47
C GLY A 126 -10.72 0.78 0.31
N LYS A 127 -10.44 2.03 0.60
CA LYS A 127 -10.11 3.06 -0.38
C LYS A 127 -8.81 3.73 0.05
N GLY A 128 -7.71 3.06 -0.22
CA GLY A 128 -6.40 3.47 0.29
C GLY A 128 -6.00 4.90 -0.06
N TRP A 129 -6.48 5.43 -1.20
CA TRP A 129 -6.22 6.81 -1.58
C TRP A 129 -6.80 7.83 -0.59
N MET A 130 -7.80 7.44 0.21
CA MET A 130 -8.39 8.31 1.22
C MET A 130 -7.46 8.57 2.40
N ILE A 131 -6.39 7.79 2.55
CA ILE A 131 -5.38 8.01 3.58
C ILE A 131 -4.80 9.43 3.45
N ASP A 132 -4.68 9.95 2.24
CA ASP A 132 -4.17 11.30 2.00
C ASP A 132 -5.08 12.38 2.60
N TYR A 133 -6.38 12.13 2.67
CA TYR A 133 -7.33 13.08 3.25
C TYR A 133 -7.19 13.18 4.77
N TYR A 134 -6.91 12.07 5.42
CA TYR A 134 -6.91 12.00 6.88
C TYR A 134 -5.52 12.19 7.47
N SER A 135 -4.47 11.97 6.71
CA SER A 135 -3.10 12.08 7.21
C SER A 135 -2.59 13.51 7.32
N SER A 136 -3.37 14.48 6.88
CA SER A 136 -3.03 15.91 7.00
C SER A 136 -3.49 16.53 8.32
N TYR A 137 -4.09 15.76 9.21
CA TYR A 137 -4.53 16.23 10.53
C TYR A 137 -3.47 15.98 11.60
#